data_ecf190a01889635617b886860422e6c2
#
_entry.id   ecf190a01889635617b886860422e6c2
#
_cell.length_a   1.000
_cell.length_b   1.000
_cell.length_c   1.000
_cell.angle_alpha   90.00
_cell.angle_beta   90.00
_cell.angle_gamma   90.00
#
_symmetry.space_group_name_H-M   'P 1'
#
loop_
_entity.id
_entity.type
_entity.pdbx_description
1 polymer ?
#
loop_
_entity_poly.entity_id
_entity_poly.type
_entity_poly.pdbx_seq_one_letter_code
_entity_poly.pdbx_strand_id
1 'polypeptide(L)'
;MSNRLSQIATRTGDAGTTGLGDNTRVSKHHLRVHAMGDVDELNSHIGVLLCESMPDGVRHVLVEIQHQLFNLGGELSIPGFELLKKEAIIDLDDALETYNATLPKLAEFILPAGNRAASQAHVCRTVARRAERAVVALGESETINDAPRQYLNRLSDLMFVLSRVLNRMVINGKAGDDVYWKSERMARGDAAAASD
;
A
#
# COMPACT_ATOMS: atom_id res chain seq x y z
N MET A 1 -31.97 -1.64 -8.24
CA MET A 1 -30.52 -1.86 -8.21
C MET A 1 -30.18 -2.94 -9.19
N SER A 2 -29.36 -2.66 -10.18
CA SER A 2 -28.98 -3.61 -11.23
C SER A 2 -28.18 -4.77 -10.64
N ASN A 3 -28.48 -5.98 -11.06
CA ASN A 3 -27.91 -7.26 -10.62
C ASN A 3 -26.43 -7.44 -11.06
N ARG A 4 -25.58 -6.39 -10.92
CA ARG A 4 -24.16 -6.41 -11.33
C ARG A 4 -23.33 -7.49 -10.63
N LEU A 5 -23.73 -7.89 -9.42
CA LEU A 5 -23.04 -8.93 -8.67
C LEU A 5 -23.36 -10.35 -9.17
N SER A 6 -24.47 -10.55 -9.89
CA SER A 6 -24.85 -11.84 -10.46
C SER A 6 -24.44 -12.04 -11.90
N GLN A 7 -24.07 -10.97 -12.63
CA GLN A 7 -23.61 -11.01 -14.01
C GLN A 7 -22.28 -10.29 -14.16
N ILE A 8 -21.18 -11.00 -13.97
CA ILE A 8 -19.82 -10.45 -14.00
C ILE A 8 -19.46 -9.90 -15.38
N ALA A 9 -19.73 -10.67 -16.44
CA ALA A 9 -19.41 -10.28 -17.83
C ALA A 9 -20.60 -9.58 -18.48
N THR A 10 -20.65 -8.26 -18.42
CA THR A 10 -21.74 -7.46 -19.02
C THR A 10 -21.45 -6.99 -20.44
N ARG A 11 -20.18 -7.03 -20.87
CA ARG A 11 -19.69 -6.54 -22.18
C ARG A 11 -19.94 -5.05 -22.46
N THR A 12 -20.50 -4.31 -21.50
CA THR A 12 -20.82 -2.88 -21.67
C THR A 12 -19.59 -1.97 -21.72
N GLY A 13 -18.42 -2.52 -21.41
CA GLY A 13 -17.13 -1.82 -21.40
C GLY A 13 -16.24 -2.09 -22.61
N ASP A 14 -16.67 -2.92 -23.59
CA ASP A 14 -15.81 -3.37 -24.70
C ASP A 14 -15.43 -2.22 -25.64
N ALA A 15 -16.25 -1.16 -25.70
CA ALA A 15 -15.97 0.06 -26.46
C ALA A 15 -15.01 1.05 -25.72
N GLY A 16 -14.31 0.63 -24.66
CA GLY A 16 -13.32 1.44 -23.96
C GLY A 16 -13.91 2.44 -22.97
N THR A 17 -15.17 2.29 -22.58
CA THR A 17 -15.80 3.10 -21.53
C THR A 17 -16.19 2.25 -20.34
N THR A 18 -16.31 2.89 -19.14
CA THR A 18 -16.80 2.25 -17.91
C THR A 18 -17.80 3.15 -17.20
N GLY A 19 -18.68 2.54 -16.39
CA GLY A 19 -19.60 3.26 -15.53
C GLY A 19 -19.00 3.55 -14.18
N LEU A 20 -19.20 4.75 -13.66
CA LEU A 20 -18.94 5.12 -12.28
C LEU A 20 -20.12 4.75 -11.36
N GLY A 21 -19.96 4.92 -10.05
CA GLY A 21 -20.98 4.59 -9.06
C GLY A 21 -22.21 5.50 -9.09
N ASP A 22 -22.09 6.70 -9.65
CA ASP A 22 -23.18 7.67 -9.89
C ASP A 22 -23.95 7.41 -11.21
N ASN A 23 -23.65 6.31 -11.90
CA ASN A 23 -24.19 5.92 -13.23
C ASN A 23 -23.66 6.77 -14.40
N THR A 24 -22.75 7.71 -14.21
CA THR A 24 -22.06 8.35 -15.32
C THR A 24 -21.11 7.38 -16.02
N ARG A 25 -20.76 7.66 -17.26
CA ARG A 25 -19.82 6.85 -18.03
C ARG A 25 -18.62 7.69 -18.45
N VAL A 26 -17.44 7.13 -18.22
CA VAL A 26 -16.17 7.77 -18.57
C VAL A 26 -15.32 6.82 -19.43
N SER A 27 -14.31 7.35 -20.09
CA SER A 27 -13.28 6.53 -20.74
C SER A 27 -12.56 5.67 -19.69
N LYS A 28 -12.19 4.45 -20.03
CA LYS A 28 -11.31 3.62 -19.19
C LYS A 28 -9.94 4.25 -18.96
N HIS A 29 -9.56 5.24 -19.78
CA HIS A 29 -8.33 6.02 -19.64
C HIS A 29 -8.51 7.27 -18.76
N HIS A 30 -9.62 7.47 -18.11
CA HIS A 30 -9.86 8.60 -17.23
C HIS A 30 -9.02 8.49 -15.95
N LEU A 31 -8.48 9.61 -15.42
CA LEU A 31 -7.63 9.62 -14.21
C LEU A 31 -8.29 8.95 -13.02
N ARG A 32 -9.60 9.11 -12.87
CA ARG A 32 -10.38 8.44 -11.80
C ARG A 32 -10.33 6.91 -11.92
N VAL A 33 -10.42 6.39 -13.14
CA VAL A 33 -10.34 4.94 -13.39
C VAL A 33 -8.93 4.42 -13.12
N HIS A 34 -7.89 5.21 -13.44
CA HIS A 34 -6.51 4.89 -13.09
C HIS A 34 -6.32 4.83 -11.58
N ALA A 35 -6.77 5.86 -10.84
CA ALA A 35 -6.66 5.90 -9.39
C ALA A 35 -7.39 4.72 -8.72
N MET A 36 -8.60 4.41 -9.17
CA MET A 36 -9.36 3.23 -8.69
C MET A 36 -8.60 1.92 -8.98
N GLY A 37 -8.01 1.79 -10.16
CA GLY A 37 -7.24 0.61 -10.57
C GLY A 37 -5.99 0.42 -9.73
N ASP A 38 -5.24 1.48 -9.44
CA ASP A 38 -4.04 1.42 -8.60
C ASP A 38 -4.37 1.07 -7.14
N VAL A 39 -5.51 1.54 -6.62
CA VAL A 39 -6.00 1.17 -5.28
C VAL A 39 -6.42 -0.30 -5.22
N ASP A 40 -7.11 -0.80 -6.25
CA ASP A 40 -7.50 -2.21 -6.35
C ASP A 40 -6.27 -3.13 -6.49
N GLU A 41 -5.27 -2.73 -7.27
CA GLU A 41 -3.99 -3.44 -7.35
C GLU A 41 -3.27 -3.52 -6.01
N LEU A 42 -3.22 -2.39 -5.26
CA LEU A 42 -2.67 -2.37 -3.90
C LEU A 42 -3.39 -3.37 -3.00
N ASN A 43 -4.71 -3.36 -3.01
CA ASN A 43 -5.52 -4.27 -2.21
C ASN A 43 -5.26 -5.75 -2.56
N SER A 44 -5.11 -6.03 -3.86
CA SER A 44 -4.75 -7.37 -4.36
C SER A 44 -3.35 -7.81 -3.89
N HIS A 45 -2.37 -6.91 -3.89
CA HIS A 45 -1.03 -7.19 -3.37
C HIS A 45 -1.00 -7.43 -1.86
N ILE A 46 -1.86 -6.75 -1.08
CA ILE A 46 -2.06 -7.03 0.34
C ILE A 46 -2.68 -8.42 0.52
N GLY A 47 -3.61 -8.82 -0.35
CA GLY A 47 -4.13 -10.19 -0.37
C GLY A 47 -3.04 -11.24 -0.58
N VAL A 48 -2.09 -10.99 -1.49
CA VAL A 48 -0.91 -11.87 -1.68
C VAL A 48 -0.03 -11.89 -0.42
N LEU A 49 0.20 -10.73 0.22
CA LEU A 49 0.96 -10.66 1.48
C LEU A 49 0.29 -11.48 2.59
N LEU A 50 -1.03 -11.45 2.69
CA LEU A 50 -1.80 -12.22 3.68
C LEU A 50 -1.71 -13.75 3.48
N CYS A 51 -1.24 -14.24 2.33
CA CYS A 51 -0.95 -15.67 2.12
C CYS A 51 0.34 -16.13 2.84
N GLU A 52 1.20 -15.20 3.25
CA GLU A 52 2.43 -15.51 3.96
C GLU A 52 2.17 -15.72 5.47
N SER A 53 3.09 -16.44 6.13
CA SER A 53 3.07 -16.56 7.59
C SER A 53 3.44 -15.20 8.21
N MET A 54 2.68 -14.79 9.22
CA MET A 54 2.91 -13.53 9.93
C MET A 54 2.26 -13.55 11.31
N PRO A 55 2.66 -12.64 12.24
CA PRO A 55 1.99 -12.47 13.52
C PRO A 55 0.51 -12.10 13.35
N ASP A 56 -0.35 -12.61 14.23
CA ASP A 56 -1.81 -12.35 14.16
C ASP A 56 -2.15 -10.87 14.22
N GLY A 57 -1.42 -10.07 15.01
CA GLY A 57 -1.61 -8.61 15.07
C GLY A 57 -1.34 -7.92 13.72
N VAL A 58 -0.28 -8.33 13.00
CA VAL A 58 0.00 -7.80 11.65
C VAL A 58 -1.08 -8.22 10.67
N ARG A 59 -1.52 -9.49 10.73
CA ARG A 59 -2.61 -10.02 9.90
C ARG A 59 -3.90 -9.21 10.10
N HIS A 60 -4.26 -8.93 11.35
CA HIS A 60 -5.45 -8.15 11.69
C HIS A 60 -5.40 -6.76 11.05
N VAL A 61 -4.29 -6.04 11.24
CA VAL A 61 -4.09 -4.70 10.64
C VAL A 61 -4.19 -4.74 9.12
N LEU A 62 -3.60 -5.74 8.45
CA LEU A 62 -3.65 -5.86 6.99
C LEU A 62 -5.07 -6.15 6.48
N VAL A 63 -5.87 -6.93 7.20
CA VAL A 63 -7.27 -7.20 6.85
C VAL A 63 -8.10 -5.92 6.97
N GLU A 64 -7.94 -5.16 8.05
CA GLU A 64 -8.61 -3.86 8.20
C GLU A 64 -8.22 -2.86 7.09
N ILE A 65 -6.94 -2.83 6.71
CA ILE A 65 -6.48 -2.03 5.58
C ILE A 65 -7.18 -2.43 4.29
N GLN A 66 -7.40 -3.71 4.02
CA GLN A 66 -8.15 -4.16 2.83
C GLN A 66 -9.58 -3.59 2.80
N HIS A 67 -10.27 -3.57 3.95
CA HIS A 67 -11.60 -2.98 4.06
C HIS A 67 -11.56 -1.47 3.80
N GLN A 68 -10.58 -0.76 4.34
CA GLN A 68 -10.44 0.69 4.11
C GLN A 68 -10.06 1.02 2.65
N LEU A 69 -9.25 0.20 1.99
CA LEU A 69 -8.97 0.35 0.55
C LEU A 69 -10.23 0.13 -0.30
N PHE A 70 -11.14 -0.76 0.10
CA PHE A 70 -12.45 -0.90 -0.52
C PHE A 70 -13.31 0.35 -0.33
N ASN A 71 -13.32 0.94 0.87
CA ASN A 71 -13.99 2.21 1.15
C ASN A 71 -13.41 3.33 0.28
N LEU A 72 -12.07 3.42 0.19
CA LEU A 72 -11.37 4.42 -0.64
C LEU A 72 -11.72 4.24 -2.13
N GLY A 73 -11.70 3.02 -2.65
CA GLY A 73 -12.13 2.72 -4.02
C GLY A 73 -13.60 3.08 -4.27
N GLY A 74 -14.47 2.82 -3.29
CA GLY A 74 -15.89 3.21 -3.31
C GLY A 74 -16.07 4.73 -3.37
N GLU A 75 -15.31 5.48 -2.56
CA GLU A 75 -15.28 6.94 -2.58
C GLU A 75 -14.84 7.48 -3.93
N LEU A 76 -13.73 6.95 -4.48
CA LEU A 76 -13.25 7.33 -5.81
C LEU A 76 -14.25 6.97 -6.92
N SER A 77 -15.08 5.95 -6.74
CA SER A 77 -16.06 5.54 -7.75
C SER A 77 -17.26 6.47 -7.87
N ILE A 78 -17.50 7.33 -6.89
CA ILE A 78 -18.65 8.25 -6.84
C ILE A 78 -18.14 9.68 -6.63
N PRO A 79 -18.09 10.53 -7.67
CA PRO A 79 -17.67 11.91 -7.53
C PRO A 79 -18.42 12.65 -6.42
N GLY A 80 -17.68 13.32 -5.52
CA GLY A 80 -18.26 14.08 -4.40
C GLY A 80 -18.73 13.24 -3.21
N PHE A 81 -18.50 11.92 -3.21
CA PHE A 81 -18.86 11.06 -2.09
C PHE A 81 -17.69 10.93 -1.10
N GLU A 82 -18.01 10.84 0.19
CA GLU A 82 -17.03 10.63 1.28
C GLU A 82 -17.36 9.33 2.00
N LEU A 83 -16.41 8.38 2.01
CA LEU A 83 -16.58 7.10 2.67
C LEU A 83 -15.43 6.78 3.62
N LEU A 84 -14.19 7.12 3.23
CA LEU A 84 -13.01 6.93 4.06
C LEU A 84 -13.00 7.95 5.20
N LYS A 85 -13.02 7.47 6.44
CA LYS A 85 -13.06 8.32 7.64
C LYS A 85 -11.67 8.68 8.12
N LYS A 86 -11.54 9.82 8.82
CA LYS A 86 -10.28 10.28 9.43
C LYS A 86 -9.74 9.29 10.46
N GLU A 87 -10.61 8.57 11.14
CA GLU A 87 -10.27 7.54 12.11
C GLU A 87 -9.39 6.45 11.49
N ALA A 88 -9.64 6.07 10.23
CA ALA A 88 -8.81 5.11 9.52
C ALA A 88 -7.35 5.58 9.34
N ILE A 89 -7.12 6.89 9.26
CA ILE A 89 -5.75 7.46 9.20
C ILE A 89 -5.10 7.38 10.57
N ILE A 90 -5.84 7.66 11.64
CA ILE A 90 -5.38 7.56 13.03
C ILE A 90 -4.99 6.09 13.33
N ASP A 91 -5.82 5.13 12.93
CA ASP A 91 -5.52 3.69 13.09
C ASP A 91 -4.19 3.29 12.42
N LEU A 92 -3.87 3.89 11.25
CA LEU A 92 -2.56 3.68 10.60
C LEU A 92 -1.41 4.34 11.37
N ASP A 93 -1.62 5.54 11.93
CA ASP A 93 -0.63 6.24 12.75
C ASP A 93 -0.31 5.43 14.02
N ASP A 94 -1.33 4.92 14.72
CA ASP A 94 -1.19 4.09 15.91
C ASP A 94 -0.47 2.76 15.62
N ALA A 95 -0.82 2.11 14.51
CA ALA A 95 -0.15 0.89 14.06
C ALA A 95 1.32 1.16 13.72
N LEU A 96 1.60 2.27 13.01
CA LEU A 96 2.95 2.67 12.66
C LEU A 96 3.81 2.92 13.90
N GLU A 97 3.30 3.67 14.88
CA GLU A 97 4.00 3.92 16.13
C GLU A 97 4.26 2.61 16.89
N THR A 98 3.24 1.77 17.04
CA THR A 98 3.32 0.49 17.74
C THR A 98 4.41 -0.41 17.15
N TYR A 99 4.41 -0.62 15.84
CA TYR A 99 5.37 -1.52 15.21
C TYR A 99 6.76 -0.90 15.09
N ASN A 100 6.85 0.41 14.82
CA ASN A 100 8.15 1.07 14.72
C ASN A 100 8.89 1.12 16.06
N ALA A 101 8.18 1.22 17.19
CA ALA A 101 8.79 1.20 18.54
C ALA A 101 9.54 -0.10 18.84
N THR A 102 9.21 -1.21 18.14
CA THR A 102 9.88 -2.51 18.32
C THR A 102 11.15 -2.67 17.48
N LEU A 103 11.43 -1.74 16.59
CA LEU A 103 12.50 -1.85 15.60
C LEU A 103 13.75 -1.07 16.02
N PRO A 104 14.96 -1.58 15.72
CA PRO A 104 16.19 -0.80 15.90
C PRO A 104 16.19 0.41 14.97
N LYS A 105 16.87 1.49 15.41
CA LYS A 105 17.08 2.67 14.56
C LYS A 105 17.88 2.28 13.31
N LEU A 106 17.47 2.81 12.17
CA LEU A 106 18.22 2.65 10.93
C LEU A 106 19.41 3.61 10.94
N ALA A 107 20.58 3.05 10.66
CA ALA A 107 21.81 3.83 10.44
C ALA A 107 22.03 4.15 8.94
N GLU A 108 21.50 3.31 8.06
CA GLU A 108 21.64 3.40 6.60
C GLU A 108 20.35 2.99 5.89
N PHE A 109 20.26 3.26 4.58
CA PHE A 109 19.17 2.79 3.76
C PHE A 109 19.15 1.26 3.66
N ILE A 110 17.95 0.70 3.57
CA ILE A 110 17.74 -0.73 3.35
C ILE A 110 17.22 -0.98 1.94
N LEU A 111 17.60 -2.12 1.39
CA LEU A 111 17.06 -2.60 0.13
C LEU A 111 15.65 -3.19 0.33
N PRO A 112 14.78 -3.14 -0.69
CA PRO A 112 13.48 -3.80 -0.66
C PRO A 112 13.66 -5.32 -0.83
N ALA A 113 14.23 -5.98 0.18
CA ALA A 113 14.66 -7.37 0.17
C ALA A 113 14.41 -8.02 1.54
N GLY A 114 14.76 -9.29 1.68
CA GLY A 114 14.60 -10.09 2.88
C GLY A 114 13.79 -11.36 2.62
N ASN A 115 13.05 -11.82 3.61
CA ASN A 115 12.14 -12.94 3.42
C ASN A 115 10.97 -12.55 2.49
N ARG A 116 10.17 -13.54 2.12
CA ARG A 116 9.09 -13.36 1.14
C ARG A 116 8.02 -12.39 1.61
N ALA A 117 7.62 -12.46 2.89
CA ALA A 117 6.64 -11.53 3.47
C ALA A 117 7.16 -10.09 3.48
N ALA A 118 8.42 -9.88 3.89
CA ALA A 118 9.07 -8.57 3.88
C ALA A 118 9.16 -7.99 2.45
N SER A 119 9.59 -8.80 1.49
CA SER A 119 9.68 -8.39 0.08
C SER A 119 8.31 -8.03 -0.50
N GLN A 120 7.26 -8.80 -0.16
CA GLN A 120 5.89 -8.49 -0.59
C GLN A 120 5.36 -7.21 0.07
N ALA A 121 5.68 -6.94 1.35
CA ALA A 121 5.34 -5.68 2.00
C ALA A 121 6.01 -4.48 1.30
N HIS A 122 7.25 -4.62 0.81
CA HIS A 122 7.88 -3.59 -0.01
C HIS A 122 7.18 -3.38 -1.36
N VAL A 123 6.64 -4.43 -2.00
CA VAL A 123 5.79 -4.29 -3.19
C VAL A 123 4.55 -3.49 -2.84
N CYS A 124 3.81 -3.85 -1.77
CA CYS A 124 2.65 -3.09 -1.30
C CYS A 124 3.00 -1.61 -1.06
N ARG A 125 4.15 -1.33 -0.41
CA ARG A 125 4.64 0.03 -0.20
C ARG A 125 4.79 0.81 -1.50
N THR A 126 5.40 0.23 -2.51
CA THR A 126 5.66 0.93 -3.78
C THR A 126 4.38 1.11 -4.60
N VAL A 127 3.45 0.16 -4.53
CA VAL A 127 2.13 0.27 -5.16
C VAL A 127 1.26 1.31 -4.43
N ALA A 128 1.31 1.38 -3.08
CA ALA A 128 0.64 2.44 -2.30
C ALA A 128 1.11 3.84 -2.76
N ARG A 129 2.41 4.02 -2.95
CA ARG A 129 2.99 5.28 -3.46
C ARG A 129 2.56 5.58 -4.91
N ARG A 130 2.33 4.56 -5.74
CA ARG A 130 1.79 4.75 -7.08
C ARG A 130 0.32 5.18 -7.03
N ALA A 131 -0.50 4.49 -6.21
CA ALA A 131 -1.90 4.85 -5.99
C ALA A 131 -2.04 6.28 -5.43
N GLU A 132 -1.18 6.68 -4.50
CA GLU A 132 -1.11 8.05 -3.98
C GLU A 132 -0.89 9.06 -5.11
N ARG A 133 0.11 8.82 -5.98
CA ARG A 133 0.36 9.73 -7.13
C ARG A 133 -0.81 9.80 -8.10
N ALA A 134 -1.51 8.68 -8.33
CA ALA A 134 -2.70 8.67 -9.19
C ALA A 134 -3.87 9.47 -8.57
N VAL A 135 -4.05 9.39 -7.25
CA VAL A 135 -5.04 10.20 -6.51
C VAL A 135 -4.64 11.68 -6.53
N VAL A 136 -3.36 12.01 -6.37
CA VAL A 136 -2.87 13.40 -6.51
C VAL A 136 -3.15 13.94 -7.91
N ALA A 137 -2.83 13.19 -8.97
CA ALA A 137 -3.09 13.60 -10.35
C ALA A 137 -4.60 13.79 -10.64
N LEU A 138 -5.46 12.94 -10.06
CA LEU A 138 -6.91 13.14 -10.13
C LEU A 138 -7.33 14.44 -9.44
N GLY A 139 -6.73 14.77 -8.28
CA GLY A 139 -7.03 15.98 -7.52
C GLY A 139 -6.61 17.29 -8.20
N GLU A 140 -5.74 17.24 -9.21
CA GLU A 140 -5.39 18.39 -10.05
C GLU A 140 -6.52 18.74 -11.05
N SER A 141 -7.36 17.79 -11.40
CA SER A 141 -8.43 17.94 -12.40
C SER A 141 -9.83 17.89 -11.82
N GLU A 142 -10.02 17.29 -10.66
CA GLU A 142 -11.29 17.11 -9.99
C GLU A 142 -11.20 17.41 -8.50
N THR A 143 -12.32 17.86 -7.90
CA THR A 143 -12.39 18.00 -6.44
C THR A 143 -12.47 16.61 -5.81
N ILE A 144 -11.50 16.28 -4.98
CA ILE A 144 -11.45 15.05 -4.16
C ILE A 144 -11.18 15.43 -2.70
N ASN A 145 -11.59 14.56 -1.78
CA ASN A 145 -11.31 14.73 -0.36
C ASN A 145 -9.81 14.52 -0.06
N ASP A 146 -9.34 15.05 1.06
CA ASP A 146 -7.95 14.89 1.50
C ASP A 146 -7.65 13.49 2.05
N ALA A 147 -8.65 12.82 2.63
CA ALA A 147 -8.47 11.55 3.32
C ALA A 147 -7.85 10.44 2.44
N PRO A 148 -8.28 10.21 1.18
CA PRO A 148 -7.66 9.22 0.30
C PRO A 148 -6.16 9.40 0.12
N ARG A 149 -5.70 10.62 -0.13
CA ARG A 149 -4.28 10.94 -0.31
C ARG A 149 -3.49 10.73 0.98
N GLN A 150 -4.01 11.24 2.11
CA GLN A 150 -3.38 11.11 3.41
C GLN A 150 -3.27 9.64 3.84
N TYR A 151 -4.33 8.86 3.62
CA TYR A 151 -4.37 7.43 3.93
C TYR A 151 -3.30 6.66 3.15
N LEU A 152 -3.22 6.84 1.83
CA LEU A 152 -2.24 6.14 0.98
C LEU A 152 -0.80 6.51 1.33
N ASN A 153 -0.55 7.79 1.66
CA ASN A 153 0.76 8.24 2.13
C ASN A 153 1.14 7.51 3.41
N ARG A 154 0.29 7.54 4.44
CA ARG A 154 0.53 6.88 5.72
C ARG A 154 0.63 5.37 5.59
N LEU A 155 -0.20 4.76 4.73
CA LEU A 155 -0.14 3.33 4.44
C LEU A 155 1.22 2.93 3.85
N SER A 156 1.80 3.76 2.99
CA SER A 156 3.14 3.49 2.45
C SER A 156 4.22 3.45 3.54
N ASP A 157 4.13 4.33 4.54
CA ASP A 157 5.05 4.35 5.68
C ASP A 157 4.87 3.12 6.56
N LEU A 158 3.61 2.74 6.83
CA LEU A 158 3.31 1.52 7.59
C LEU A 158 3.83 0.27 6.87
N MET A 159 3.67 0.17 5.55
CA MET A 159 4.20 -0.97 4.79
C MET A 159 5.73 -1.07 4.88
N PHE A 160 6.43 0.06 4.95
CA PHE A 160 7.87 0.07 5.21
C PHE A 160 8.21 -0.49 6.60
N VAL A 161 7.51 -0.05 7.64
CA VAL A 161 7.70 -0.54 9.00
C VAL A 161 7.37 -2.03 9.08
N LEU A 162 6.23 -2.46 8.53
CA LEU A 162 5.84 -3.87 8.51
C LEU A 162 6.81 -4.75 7.73
N SER A 163 7.43 -4.27 6.66
CA SER A 163 8.45 -5.04 5.94
C SER A 163 9.63 -5.39 6.85
N ARG A 164 10.05 -4.47 7.72
CA ARG A 164 11.12 -4.68 8.69
C ARG A 164 10.70 -5.64 9.82
N VAL A 165 9.47 -5.49 10.32
CA VAL A 165 8.89 -6.41 11.32
C VAL A 165 8.84 -7.83 10.78
N LEU A 166 8.28 -8.00 9.59
CA LEU A 166 8.13 -9.30 8.93
C LEU A 166 9.48 -9.94 8.61
N ASN A 167 10.50 -9.14 8.29
CA ASN A 167 11.83 -9.66 8.01
C ASN A 167 12.52 -10.23 9.26
N ARG A 168 12.14 -9.78 10.46
CA ARG A 168 12.68 -10.25 11.75
C ARG A 168 11.97 -11.47 12.32
N MET A 169 10.95 -11.98 11.63
CA MET A 169 10.31 -13.22 12.05
C MET A 169 11.27 -14.39 11.98
N VAL A 170 11.13 -15.30 12.96
CA VAL A 170 11.89 -16.56 12.96
C VAL A 170 11.31 -17.51 11.92
N ILE A 171 12.05 -17.78 10.85
CA ILE A 171 11.71 -18.74 9.81
C ILE A 171 12.76 -19.84 9.82
N ASN A 172 12.33 -21.11 9.97
CA ASN A 172 13.24 -22.27 10.06
C ASN A 172 14.32 -22.11 11.13
N GLY A 173 13.97 -21.53 12.28
CA GLY A 173 14.87 -21.32 13.41
C GLY A 173 15.86 -20.16 13.25
N LYS A 174 15.74 -19.34 12.21
CA LYS A 174 16.60 -18.17 11.98
C LYS A 174 15.74 -16.92 11.92
N ALA A 175 16.09 -15.89 12.70
CA ALA A 175 15.60 -14.54 12.55
C ALA A 175 16.33 -13.86 11.38
N GLY A 176 15.58 -13.12 10.56
CA GLY A 176 16.18 -12.23 9.56
C GLY A 176 16.53 -10.86 10.15
N ASP A 177 17.14 -10.02 9.34
CA ASP A 177 17.44 -8.63 9.65
C ASP A 177 17.28 -7.76 8.40
N ASP A 178 17.37 -6.43 8.56
CA ASP A 178 17.35 -5.50 7.44
C ASP A 178 18.50 -5.80 6.46
N VAL A 179 18.18 -5.74 5.16
CA VAL A 179 19.20 -5.89 4.10
C VAL A 179 19.70 -4.49 3.76
N TYR A 180 20.86 -4.13 4.28
CA TYR A 180 21.43 -2.80 4.11
C TYR A 180 21.96 -2.56 2.71
N TRP A 181 21.74 -1.33 2.21
CA TRP A 181 22.39 -0.87 1.00
C TRP A 181 23.87 -0.56 1.28
N LYS A 182 24.75 -1.16 0.48
CA LYS A 182 26.20 -0.89 0.55
C LYS A 182 26.51 0.34 -0.29
N SER A 183 26.58 1.50 0.36
CA SER A 183 27.01 2.72 -0.33
C SER A 183 28.52 2.67 -0.62
N GLU A 184 28.98 3.35 -1.68
CA GLU A 184 30.42 3.53 -1.95
C GLU A 184 31.16 4.21 -0.79
N ARG A 185 30.46 5.01 0.02
CA ARG A 185 30.98 5.67 1.21
C ARG A 185 31.34 4.67 2.30
N MET A 186 30.53 3.62 2.51
CA MET A 186 30.83 2.56 3.47
C MET A 186 31.98 1.67 2.97
N ALA A 187 31.99 1.35 1.67
CA ALA A 187 33.09 0.58 1.08
C ALA A 187 34.46 1.29 1.21
N ARG A 188 34.48 2.64 1.18
CA ARG A 188 35.70 3.42 1.42
C ARG A 188 36.08 3.49 2.91
N GLY A 189 35.09 3.49 3.83
CA GLY A 189 35.32 3.45 5.28
C GLY A 189 35.93 2.13 5.73
N ASP A 190 35.40 1.01 5.24
CA ASP A 190 35.90 -0.33 5.54
C ASP A 190 37.31 -0.56 4.98
N ALA A 191 37.63 0.02 3.82
CA ALA A 191 38.98 -0.04 3.23
C ALA A 191 40.01 0.79 4.03
N ALA A 192 39.60 1.91 4.65
CA ALA A 192 40.46 2.71 5.50
C ALA A 192 40.73 2.05 6.87
N ALA A 193 39.72 1.37 7.44
CA ALA A 193 39.86 0.65 8.71
C ALA A 193 40.64 -0.68 8.60
N ALA A 194 40.77 -1.23 7.37
CA ALA A 194 41.57 -2.44 7.10
C ALA A 194 43.07 -2.17 6.81
N SER A 195 43.47 -0.87 6.75
CA SER A 195 44.83 -0.42 6.46
C SER A 195 45.59 0.12 7.69
N ASP A 196 44.98 0.11 8.87
CA ASP A 196 45.59 0.36 10.18
C ASP A 196 45.73 -0.95 11.00
#